data_8fdbba46d829a6cd4795695e3705bc0f
#
_entry.id   8fdbba46d829a6cd4795695e3705bc0f
#
_cell.length_a   1.000
_cell.length_b   1.000
_cell.length_c   1.000
_cell.angle_alpha   90.00
_cell.angle_beta   90.00
_cell.angle_gamma   90.00
#
_symmetry.space_group_name_H-M   'P 1'
#
loop_
_entity.id
_entity.type
_entity.pdbx_description
1 polymer ?
#
loop_
_entity_poly.entity_id
_entity_poly.type
_entity_poly.pdbx_seq_one_letter_code
_entity_poly.pdbx_strand_id
1 'polypeptide(L)'
;MAAERYRPDQDVTFDLAHGLVHLEGAPGRVLVPADALGVLCASASPDAVASFGAAIGRSMGLRVAQRLASAAAPAEEGGPAGGATGARAASVEAMVDHLGAELSLAGLGSLGMERWGLALVVVVDHCPLGSRGDRLLEAIVGEAIASATARHARAVLLSRDGPRARLLLASPSAAERVRGWLQEGVAWGDALTRLHAPPASAEPRAT
;
A
#
# COMPACT_ATOMS: atom_id res chain seq x y z
N MET A 1 -24.98 -13.00 6.49
CA MET A 1 -24.37 -12.23 7.60
C MET A 1 -23.42 -11.24 6.97
N ALA A 2 -23.61 -9.93 7.18
CA ALA A 2 -22.65 -8.93 6.74
C ALA A 2 -21.37 -9.13 7.58
N ALA A 3 -20.21 -9.26 6.93
CA ALA A 3 -18.94 -9.30 7.61
C ALA A 3 -18.81 -8.02 8.44
N GLU A 4 -18.52 -8.17 9.72
CA GLU A 4 -18.30 -7.05 10.61
C GLU A 4 -17.12 -6.23 10.06
N ARG A 5 -17.38 -4.96 9.73
CA ARG A 5 -16.38 -4.10 9.13
C ARG A 5 -15.29 -3.85 10.17
N TYR A 6 -14.05 -4.16 9.81
CA TYR A 6 -12.92 -3.89 10.68
C TYR A 6 -12.90 -2.42 11.15
N ARG A 7 -12.80 -2.25 12.48
CA ARG A 7 -12.84 -0.94 13.15
C ARG A 7 -11.53 -0.65 13.87
N PRO A 8 -10.53 -0.17 13.11
CA PRO A 8 -9.18 0.05 13.64
C PRO A 8 -9.12 1.16 14.71
N ASP A 9 -10.10 2.05 14.74
CA ASP A 9 -10.24 3.12 15.73
C ASP A 9 -10.39 2.59 17.15
N GLN A 10 -10.84 1.35 17.34
CA GLN A 10 -10.99 0.70 18.64
C GLN A 10 -9.68 0.13 19.19
N ASP A 11 -8.69 -0.06 18.33
CA ASP A 11 -7.40 -0.64 18.70
C ASP A 11 -6.39 0.40 19.21
N VAL A 12 -6.72 1.70 19.18
CA VAL A 12 -5.83 2.79 19.60
C VAL A 12 -6.15 3.23 21.00
N THR A 13 -5.14 3.24 21.88
CA THR A 13 -5.25 3.75 23.24
C THR A 13 -4.23 4.85 23.46
N PHE A 14 -4.68 5.96 24.07
CA PHE A 14 -3.84 7.07 24.48
C PHE A 14 -3.63 7.00 25.99
N ASP A 15 -2.40 6.73 26.42
CA ASP A 15 -1.98 6.84 27.81
C ASP A 15 -1.38 8.23 28.04
N LEU A 16 -2.23 9.17 28.44
CA LEU A 16 -1.82 10.54 28.64
C LEU A 16 -0.95 10.73 29.89
N ALA A 17 -1.01 9.79 30.85
CA ALA A 17 -0.20 9.87 32.07
C ALA A 17 1.28 9.59 31.77
N HIS A 18 1.55 8.71 30.81
CA HIS A 18 2.90 8.35 30.40
C HIS A 18 3.29 8.91 29.02
N GLY A 19 2.38 9.64 28.34
CA GLY A 19 2.63 10.20 27.02
C GLY A 19 2.78 9.15 25.92
N LEU A 20 2.06 8.02 26.02
CA LEU A 20 2.18 6.89 25.10
C LEU A 20 0.94 6.76 24.23
N VAL A 21 1.18 6.37 22.98
CA VAL A 21 0.14 5.94 22.04
C VAL A 21 0.36 4.46 21.74
N HIS A 22 -0.62 3.65 22.07
CA HIS A 22 -0.59 2.22 21.83
C HIS A 22 -1.56 1.85 20.71
N LEU A 23 -1.12 0.98 19.84
CA LEU A 23 -1.95 0.29 18.86
C LEU A 23 -1.85 -1.20 19.16
N GLU A 24 -2.97 -1.89 19.33
CA GLU A 24 -3.00 -3.30 19.67
C GLU A 24 -2.17 -4.14 18.68
N GLY A 25 -1.34 -5.05 19.21
CA GLY A 25 -0.46 -5.90 18.42
C GLY A 25 0.69 -5.16 17.71
N ALA A 26 0.98 -3.91 18.07
CA ALA A 26 2.05 -3.12 17.45
C ALA A 26 2.92 -2.41 18.49
N PRO A 27 4.18 -2.09 18.16
CA PRO A 27 5.03 -1.26 19.01
C PRO A 27 4.43 0.13 19.23
N GLY A 28 4.92 0.85 20.23
CA GLY A 28 4.51 2.23 20.52
C GLY A 28 4.50 3.13 19.28
N ARG A 29 3.58 4.07 19.24
CA ARG A 29 3.38 5.01 18.14
C ARG A 29 3.83 6.40 18.52
N VAL A 30 4.21 7.17 17.51
CA VAL A 30 4.51 8.59 17.64
C VAL A 30 3.58 9.34 16.68
N LEU A 31 2.94 10.39 17.17
CA LEU A 31 2.17 11.31 16.33
C LEU A 31 3.10 12.38 15.80
N VAL A 32 3.19 12.50 14.49
CA VAL A 32 4.03 13.50 13.80
C VAL A 32 3.13 14.36 12.94
N PRO A 33 3.25 15.70 13.01
CA PRO A 33 2.54 16.60 12.09
C PRO A 33 2.87 16.28 10.62
N ALA A 34 1.85 16.28 9.76
CA ALA A 34 2.02 15.90 8.35
C ALA A 34 2.95 16.86 7.59
N ASP A 35 2.93 18.15 7.91
CA ASP A 35 3.81 19.15 7.33
C ASP A 35 5.29 18.92 7.71
N ALA A 36 5.56 18.57 8.98
CA ALA A 36 6.90 18.22 9.43
C ALA A 36 7.43 16.97 8.70
N LEU A 37 6.57 15.95 8.54
CA LEU A 37 6.91 14.76 7.76
C LEU A 37 7.15 15.11 6.28
N GLY A 38 6.34 16.02 5.71
CA GLY A 38 6.53 16.51 4.35
C GLY A 38 7.86 17.25 4.16
N VAL A 39 8.27 18.05 5.15
CA VAL A 39 9.60 18.73 5.14
C VAL A 39 10.72 17.68 5.20
N LEU A 40 10.60 16.68 6.07
CA LEU A 40 11.57 15.58 6.16
C LEU A 40 11.71 14.87 4.81
N CYS A 41 10.60 14.52 4.17
CA CYS A 41 10.59 13.86 2.86
C CYS A 41 11.25 14.72 1.77
N ALA A 42 11.09 16.04 1.82
CA ALA A 42 11.70 16.96 0.85
C ALA A 42 13.19 17.15 1.07
N SER A 43 13.70 17.00 2.29
CA SER A 43 15.11 17.25 2.65
C SER A 43 15.98 15.98 2.65
N ALA A 44 15.36 14.80 2.83
CA ALA A 44 16.06 13.51 2.84
C ALA A 44 16.35 13.00 1.41
N SER A 45 17.32 12.10 1.28
CA SER A 45 17.57 11.44 0.00
C SER A 45 16.38 10.57 -0.40
N PRO A 46 16.11 10.43 -1.71
CA PRO A 46 15.04 9.55 -2.20
C PRO A 46 15.08 8.12 -1.64
N ASP A 47 16.27 7.57 -1.45
CA ASP A 47 16.46 6.21 -0.94
C ASP A 47 16.19 6.12 0.57
N ALA A 48 16.54 7.17 1.33
CA ALA A 48 16.19 7.26 2.75
C ALA A 48 14.66 7.33 2.94
N VAL A 49 13.96 8.14 2.13
CA VAL A 49 12.50 8.24 2.15
C VAL A 49 11.86 6.91 1.79
N ALA A 50 12.36 6.23 0.73
CA ALA A 50 11.86 4.93 0.32
C ALA A 50 12.09 3.85 1.40
N SER A 51 13.27 3.83 2.02
CA SER A 51 13.61 2.89 3.10
C SER A 51 12.73 3.11 4.34
N PHE A 52 12.50 4.37 4.71
CA PHE A 52 11.62 4.72 5.82
C PHE A 52 10.17 4.31 5.51
N GLY A 53 9.68 4.62 4.30
CA GLY A 53 8.35 4.20 3.85
C GLY A 53 8.19 2.68 3.84
N ALA A 54 9.20 1.94 3.39
CA ALA A 54 9.19 0.48 3.39
C ALA A 54 9.12 -0.09 4.83
N ALA A 55 9.80 0.51 5.80
CA ALA A 55 9.72 0.08 7.20
C ALA A 55 8.29 0.26 7.76
N ILE A 56 7.65 1.39 7.47
CA ILE A 56 6.25 1.65 7.85
C ILE A 56 5.32 0.64 7.14
N GLY A 57 5.45 0.51 5.83
CA GLY A 57 4.62 -0.39 5.02
C GLY A 57 4.72 -1.84 5.47
N ARG A 58 5.93 -2.32 5.78
CA ARG A 58 6.15 -3.66 6.31
C ARG A 58 5.40 -3.89 7.61
N SER A 59 5.48 -2.94 8.54
CA SER A 59 4.75 -3.03 9.81
C SER A 59 3.23 -3.10 9.59
N MET A 60 2.68 -2.30 8.68
CA MET A 60 1.25 -2.34 8.32
C MET A 60 0.88 -3.67 7.66
N GLY A 61 1.65 -4.10 6.65
CA GLY A 61 1.38 -5.33 5.91
C GLY A 61 1.39 -6.58 6.77
N LEU A 62 2.31 -6.68 7.73
CA LEU A 62 2.35 -7.80 8.67
C LEU A 62 1.11 -7.84 9.57
N ARG A 63 0.61 -6.69 10.05
CA ARG A 63 -0.64 -6.65 10.82
C ARG A 63 -1.84 -7.04 9.99
N VAL A 64 -1.92 -6.55 8.74
CA VAL A 64 -2.98 -6.97 7.80
C VAL A 64 -2.93 -8.48 7.58
N ALA A 65 -1.74 -9.05 7.33
CA ALA A 65 -1.59 -10.50 7.17
C ALA A 65 -2.07 -11.29 8.40
N GLN A 66 -1.73 -10.85 9.60
CA GLN A 66 -2.14 -11.49 10.86
C GLN A 66 -3.66 -11.46 11.03
N ARG A 67 -4.30 -10.31 10.78
CA ARG A 67 -5.75 -10.17 10.90
C ARG A 67 -6.52 -11.00 9.87
N LEU A 68 -6.07 -11.00 8.63
CA LEU A 68 -6.66 -11.83 7.58
C LEU A 68 -6.50 -13.33 7.89
N ALA A 69 -5.38 -13.72 8.48
CA ALA A 69 -5.17 -15.10 8.93
C ALA A 69 -6.11 -15.48 10.08
N SER A 70 -6.31 -14.59 11.05
CA SER A 70 -7.22 -14.81 12.18
C SER A 70 -8.69 -14.88 11.72
N ALA A 71 -9.09 -14.06 10.75
CA ALA A 71 -10.44 -14.07 10.19
C ALA A 71 -10.72 -15.32 9.34
N ALA A 72 -9.70 -15.93 8.75
CA ALA A 72 -9.82 -17.13 7.92
C ALA A 72 -9.73 -18.45 8.72
N ALA A 73 -9.30 -18.39 9.98
CA ALA A 73 -9.23 -19.59 10.83
C ALA A 73 -10.65 -20.05 11.19
N PRO A 74 -11.06 -21.31 10.87
CA PRO A 74 -12.28 -21.87 11.43
C PRO A 74 -12.14 -21.90 12.95
N ALA A 75 -13.23 -21.74 13.67
CA ALA A 75 -13.30 -21.75 15.15
C ALA A 75 -13.04 -23.17 15.75
N GLU A 76 -12.16 -23.95 15.15
CA GLU A 76 -11.73 -25.26 15.65
C GLU A 76 -10.40 -25.12 16.40
N GLU A 77 -10.45 -25.49 17.65
CA GLU A 77 -9.35 -25.49 18.62
C GLU A 77 -8.20 -26.40 18.15
N GLY A 78 -7.01 -25.86 17.98
CA GLY A 78 -5.77 -26.64 18.15
C GLY A 78 -4.81 -26.81 16.96
N GLY A 79 -4.88 -26.02 15.88
CA GLY A 79 -3.89 -26.09 14.78
C GLY A 79 -2.80 -25.02 14.86
N PRO A 80 -1.52 -25.30 14.42
CA PRO A 80 -0.49 -24.28 14.37
C PRO A 80 -0.86 -23.16 13.39
N ALA A 81 -0.73 -21.91 13.85
CA ALA A 81 -1.10 -20.70 13.14
C ALA A 81 -0.44 -20.58 11.76
N GLY A 82 -1.19 -20.87 10.69
CA GLY A 82 -0.78 -20.74 9.30
C GLY A 82 -0.94 -19.31 8.76
N GLY A 83 -0.26 -18.31 9.34
CA GLY A 83 -0.43 -16.89 9.01
C GLY A 83 -0.31 -16.53 7.52
N ALA A 84 0.56 -17.21 6.75
CA ALA A 84 0.75 -16.92 5.32
C ALA A 84 -0.35 -17.51 4.40
N THR A 85 -1.06 -18.55 4.86
CA THR A 85 -2.07 -19.26 4.05
C THR A 85 -3.41 -18.51 4.08
N GLY A 86 -3.80 -17.94 5.23
CA GLY A 86 -5.03 -17.15 5.38
C GLY A 86 -5.01 -15.87 4.54
N ALA A 87 -3.89 -15.14 4.53
CA ALA A 87 -3.74 -13.93 3.72
C ALA A 87 -3.78 -14.18 2.21
N ARG A 88 -3.37 -15.38 1.76
CA ARG A 88 -3.45 -15.78 0.33
C ARG A 88 -4.86 -16.15 -0.10
N ALA A 89 -5.71 -16.57 0.81
CA ALA A 89 -7.10 -16.93 0.54
C ALA A 89 -8.05 -15.71 0.66
N ALA A 90 -7.60 -14.62 1.29
CA ALA A 90 -8.40 -13.41 1.41
C ALA A 90 -8.62 -12.74 0.04
N SER A 91 -9.81 -12.17 -0.16
CA SER A 91 -10.09 -11.40 -1.35
C SER A 91 -9.22 -10.13 -1.41
N VAL A 92 -8.98 -9.62 -2.63
CA VAL A 92 -8.26 -8.36 -2.84
C VAL A 92 -8.98 -7.21 -2.13
N GLU A 93 -10.31 -7.25 -2.14
CA GLU A 93 -11.18 -6.27 -1.48
C GLU A 93 -10.93 -6.25 0.04
N ALA A 94 -10.92 -7.41 0.69
CA ALA A 94 -10.66 -7.52 2.13
C ALA A 94 -9.25 -7.01 2.48
N MET A 95 -8.25 -7.32 1.65
CA MET A 95 -6.89 -6.81 1.83
C MET A 95 -6.83 -5.29 1.70
N VAL A 96 -7.51 -4.71 0.71
CA VAL A 96 -7.57 -3.25 0.51
C VAL A 96 -8.30 -2.57 1.67
N ASP A 97 -9.39 -3.15 2.17
CA ASP A 97 -10.13 -2.63 3.33
C ASP A 97 -9.25 -2.59 4.59
N HIS A 98 -8.57 -3.68 4.90
CA HIS A 98 -7.66 -3.74 6.06
C HIS A 98 -6.46 -2.80 5.91
N LEU A 99 -5.87 -2.72 4.72
CA LEU A 99 -4.77 -1.78 4.47
C LEU A 99 -5.25 -0.33 4.52
N GLY A 100 -6.45 -0.04 4.02
CA GLY A 100 -7.08 1.28 4.11
C GLY A 100 -7.27 1.71 5.56
N ALA A 101 -7.68 0.78 6.42
CA ALA A 101 -7.80 1.02 7.84
C ALA A 101 -6.44 1.37 8.49
N GLU A 102 -5.38 0.63 8.15
CA GLU A 102 -4.01 0.91 8.63
C GLU A 102 -3.48 2.27 8.16
N LEU A 103 -3.74 2.65 6.90
CA LEU A 103 -3.37 3.97 6.38
C LEU A 103 -4.14 5.08 7.08
N SER A 104 -5.44 4.88 7.33
CA SER A 104 -6.28 5.85 8.05
C SER A 104 -5.81 6.05 9.48
N LEU A 105 -5.44 4.97 10.19
CA LEU A 105 -4.83 5.04 11.53
C LEU A 105 -3.51 5.80 11.56
N ALA A 106 -2.73 5.72 10.49
CA ALA A 106 -1.50 6.49 10.34
C ALA A 106 -1.74 7.95 9.91
N GLY A 107 -2.99 8.35 9.68
CA GLY A 107 -3.33 9.70 9.19
C GLY A 107 -2.90 9.95 7.74
N LEU A 108 -2.68 8.88 6.94
CA LEU A 108 -2.21 8.99 5.57
C LEU A 108 -3.33 9.04 4.53
N GLY A 109 -4.58 9.07 4.97
CA GLY A 109 -5.78 9.13 4.14
C GLY A 109 -6.53 7.81 4.09
N SER A 110 -7.54 7.74 3.23
CA SER A 110 -8.35 6.54 2.99
C SER A 110 -7.92 5.85 1.70
N LEU A 111 -7.96 4.52 1.69
CA LEU A 111 -7.60 3.71 0.53
C LEU A 111 -8.86 3.20 -0.18
N GLY A 112 -8.90 3.39 -1.47
CA GLY A 112 -9.87 2.78 -2.37
C GLY A 112 -9.18 2.02 -3.50
N MET A 113 -9.98 1.42 -4.40
CA MET A 113 -9.48 0.65 -5.52
C MET A 113 -10.25 0.99 -6.79
N GLU A 114 -9.52 1.16 -7.89
CA GLU A 114 -10.05 1.30 -9.24
C GLU A 114 -9.48 0.17 -10.11
N ARG A 115 -10.29 -0.37 -11.03
CA ARG A 115 -9.82 -1.33 -12.03
C ARG A 115 -9.72 -0.63 -13.38
N TRP A 116 -8.54 -0.71 -13.98
CA TRP A 116 -8.26 -0.19 -15.32
C TRP A 116 -7.82 -1.35 -16.21
N GLY A 117 -8.79 -1.98 -16.88
CA GLY A 117 -8.55 -3.23 -17.58
C GLY A 117 -8.08 -4.32 -16.62
N LEU A 118 -6.87 -4.83 -16.82
CA LEU A 118 -6.23 -5.82 -15.94
C LEU A 118 -5.38 -5.17 -14.82
N ALA A 119 -5.18 -3.85 -14.87
CA ALA A 119 -4.39 -3.15 -13.86
C ALA A 119 -5.17 -2.93 -12.57
N LEU A 120 -4.51 -3.18 -11.45
CA LEU A 120 -4.99 -2.84 -10.12
C LEU A 120 -4.42 -1.47 -9.75
N VAL A 121 -5.28 -0.48 -9.67
CA VAL A 121 -4.94 0.88 -9.23
C VAL A 121 -5.55 1.11 -7.86
N VAL A 122 -4.72 1.43 -6.89
CA VAL A 122 -5.19 1.88 -5.59
C VAL A 122 -5.23 3.41 -5.57
N VAL A 123 -6.25 3.92 -4.91
CA VAL A 123 -6.49 5.36 -4.78
C VAL A 123 -6.37 5.72 -3.31
N VAL A 124 -5.48 6.65 -2.99
CA VAL A 124 -5.38 7.22 -1.65
C VAL A 124 -6.02 8.60 -1.70
N ASP A 125 -7.14 8.76 -1.01
CA ASP A 125 -7.84 10.03 -0.85
C ASP A 125 -7.47 10.70 0.48
N HIS A 126 -7.55 12.03 0.51
CA HIS A 126 -7.29 12.84 1.71
C HIS A 126 -5.87 12.69 2.27
N CYS A 127 -4.87 12.33 1.45
CA CYS A 127 -3.49 12.24 1.88
C CYS A 127 -2.93 13.65 2.22
N PRO A 128 -2.54 13.90 3.49
CA PRO A 128 -2.12 15.24 3.91
C PRO A 128 -0.70 15.60 3.49
N LEU A 129 0.09 14.65 3.00
CA LEU A 129 1.51 14.85 2.68
C LEU A 129 1.73 15.65 1.38
N GLY A 130 0.72 15.75 0.51
CA GLY A 130 0.86 16.36 -0.81
C GLY A 130 1.94 15.66 -1.66
N SER A 131 2.45 16.36 -2.68
CA SER A 131 3.46 15.80 -3.61
C SER A 131 4.82 15.52 -2.94
N ARG A 132 5.14 16.20 -1.84
CA ARG A 132 6.39 15.94 -1.08
C ARG A 132 6.43 14.52 -0.50
N GLY A 133 5.27 13.93 -0.21
CA GLY A 133 5.15 12.59 0.34
C GLY A 133 4.94 11.48 -0.69
N ASP A 134 4.97 11.77 -1.99
CA ASP A 134 4.64 10.79 -3.02
C ASP A 134 5.53 9.55 -2.95
N ARG A 135 6.85 9.75 -2.83
CA ARG A 135 7.80 8.65 -2.73
C ARG A 135 7.65 7.84 -1.45
N LEU A 136 7.32 8.52 -0.36
CA LEU A 136 7.00 7.87 0.91
C LEU A 136 5.74 6.99 0.76
N LEU A 137 4.70 7.53 0.15
CA LEU A 137 3.43 6.84 -0.06
C LEU A 137 3.59 5.62 -0.99
N GLU A 138 4.32 5.75 -2.10
CA GLU A 138 4.68 4.63 -2.97
C GLU A 138 5.36 3.49 -2.18
N ALA A 139 6.36 3.84 -1.37
CA ALA A 139 7.11 2.87 -0.59
C ALA A 139 6.23 2.19 0.48
N ILE A 140 5.40 2.97 1.19
CA ILE A 140 4.47 2.43 2.20
C ILE A 140 3.49 1.44 1.55
N VAL A 141 2.78 1.86 0.50
CA VAL A 141 1.74 1.04 -0.13
C VAL A 141 2.35 -0.20 -0.78
N GLY A 142 3.45 -0.04 -1.51
CA GLY A 142 4.12 -1.16 -2.17
C GLY A 142 4.60 -2.22 -1.19
N GLU A 143 5.29 -1.82 -0.11
CA GLU A 143 5.81 -2.76 0.88
C GLU A 143 4.70 -3.35 1.76
N ALA A 144 3.64 -2.59 2.06
CA ALA A 144 2.51 -3.11 2.81
C ALA A 144 1.81 -4.24 2.06
N ILE A 145 1.55 -4.07 0.77
CA ILE A 145 1.00 -5.12 -0.09
C ILE A 145 1.96 -6.31 -0.20
N ALA A 146 3.25 -6.06 -0.42
CA ALA A 146 4.25 -7.11 -0.52
C ALA A 146 4.30 -7.95 0.76
N SER A 147 4.31 -7.31 1.93
CA SER A 147 4.36 -7.97 3.23
C SER A 147 3.05 -8.68 3.58
N ALA A 148 1.89 -8.09 3.23
CA ALA A 148 0.59 -8.72 3.47
C ALA A 148 0.37 -9.97 2.63
N THR A 149 0.86 -9.98 1.38
CA THR A 149 0.61 -11.09 0.42
C THR A 149 1.78 -12.05 0.28
N ALA A 150 2.93 -11.76 0.87
CA ALA A 150 4.19 -12.45 0.64
C ALA A 150 4.55 -12.52 -0.87
N ARG A 151 4.18 -11.50 -1.66
CA ARG A 151 4.48 -11.38 -3.09
C ARG A 151 5.31 -10.13 -3.35
N HIS A 152 6.21 -10.21 -4.31
CA HIS A 152 6.95 -9.04 -4.77
C HIS A 152 5.99 -8.08 -5.49
N ALA A 153 5.62 -7.01 -4.82
CA ALA A 153 4.80 -5.93 -5.36
C ALA A 153 5.51 -4.59 -5.22
N ARG A 154 5.26 -3.69 -6.16
CA ARG A 154 5.70 -2.30 -6.12
C ARG A 154 4.51 -1.40 -6.41
N ALA A 155 4.48 -0.25 -5.76
CA ALA A 155 3.56 0.82 -6.11
C ALA A 155 4.29 1.86 -6.97
N VAL A 156 3.58 2.40 -7.97
CA VAL A 156 4.06 3.50 -8.81
C VAL A 156 2.98 4.57 -8.85
N LEU A 157 3.32 5.80 -8.50
CA LEU A 157 2.42 6.92 -8.62
C LEU A 157 2.10 7.17 -10.09
N LEU A 158 0.82 7.07 -10.44
CA LEU A 158 0.31 7.35 -11.78
C LEU A 158 -0.09 8.81 -11.93
N SER A 159 -0.77 9.35 -10.93
CA SER A 159 -1.24 10.73 -10.91
C SER A 159 -1.50 11.21 -9.49
N ARG A 160 -1.39 12.53 -9.32
CA ARG A 160 -1.84 13.21 -8.11
C ARG A 160 -2.73 14.39 -8.50
N ASP A 161 -3.86 14.48 -7.81
CA ASP A 161 -4.79 15.58 -7.92
C ASP A 161 -5.10 16.08 -6.50
N GLY A 162 -4.39 17.12 -6.10
CA GLY A 162 -4.44 17.64 -4.73
C GLY A 162 -4.14 16.55 -3.68
N PRO A 163 -5.10 16.26 -2.77
CA PRO A 163 -4.92 15.25 -1.74
C PRO A 163 -5.12 13.80 -2.24
N ARG A 164 -5.54 13.63 -3.50
CA ARG A 164 -5.81 12.32 -4.12
C ARG A 164 -4.61 11.82 -4.91
N ALA A 165 -4.16 10.61 -4.61
CA ALA A 165 -3.08 9.92 -5.33
C ALA A 165 -3.58 8.60 -5.92
N ARG A 166 -3.24 8.32 -7.19
CA ARG A 166 -3.46 7.03 -7.84
C ARG A 166 -2.14 6.29 -7.96
N LEU A 167 -2.11 5.06 -7.49
CA LEU A 167 -0.91 4.21 -7.54
C LEU A 167 -1.23 2.89 -8.23
N LEU A 168 -0.40 2.53 -9.21
CA LEU A 168 -0.42 1.20 -9.81
C LEU A 168 0.25 0.21 -8.88
N LEU A 169 -0.39 -0.93 -8.63
CA LEU A 169 0.25 -2.08 -8.00
C LEU A 169 0.68 -3.06 -9.09
N ALA A 170 1.97 -3.35 -9.14
CA ALA A 170 2.54 -4.19 -10.19
C ALA A 170 3.76 -4.98 -9.70
N SER A 171 4.22 -5.96 -10.51
CA SER A 171 5.51 -6.60 -10.31
C SER A 171 6.64 -5.57 -10.44
N PRO A 172 7.83 -5.81 -9.85
CA PRO A 172 8.94 -4.88 -9.93
C PRO A 172 9.29 -4.48 -11.37
N SER A 173 9.34 -5.42 -12.31
CA SER A 173 9.65 -5.15 -13.71
C SER A 173 8.57 -4.34 -14.43
N ALA A 174 7.30 -4.58 -14.14
CA ALA A 174 6.20 -3.81 -14.69
C ALA A 174 6.18 -2.39 -14.12
N ALA A 175 6.44 -2.25 -12.82
CA ALA A 175 6.53 -0.96 -12.14
C ALA A 175 7.65 -0.08 -12.74
N GLU A 176 8.82 -0.65 -13.00
CA GLU A 176 9.94 0.06 -13.62
C GLU A 176 9.61 0.54 -15.03
N ARG A 177 8.98 -0.31 -15.85
CA ARG A 177 8.56 0.08 -17.21
C ARG A 177 7.58 1.25 -17.17
N VAL A 178 6.55 1.15 -16.31
CA VAL A 178 5.55 2.23 -16.20
C VAL A 178 6.20 3.51 -15.71
N ARG A 179 7.09 3.44 -14.70
CA ARG A 179 7.83 4.61 -14.22
C ARG A 179 8.67 5.24 -15.34
N GLY A 180 9.34 4.46 -16.16
CA GLY A 180 10.09 4.95 -17.32
C GLY A 180 9.20 5.71 -18.28
N TRP A 181 8.06 5.14 -18.69
CA TRP A 181 7.12 5.82 -19.59
C TRP A 181 6.54 7.12 -19.03
N LEU A 182 6.23 7.14 -17.73
CA LEU A 182 5.76 8.37 -17.07
C LEU A 182 6.85 9.46 -17.05
N GLN A 183 8.11 9.08 -16.86
CA GLN A 183 9.25 9.99 -16.93
C GLN A 183 9.50 10.52 -18.37
N GLU A 184 9.17 9.74 -19.38
CA GLU A 184 9.17 10.15 -20.80
C GLU A 184 7.96 11.02 -21.18
N GLY A 185 7.07 11.32 -20.23
CA GLY A 185 5.88 12.17 -20.45
C GLY A 185 4.67 11.42 -21.04
N VAL A 186 4.68 10.09 -21.04
CA VAL A 186 3.51 9.29 -21.47
C VAL A 186 2.40 9.46 -20.45
N ALA A 187 1.18 9.75 -20.92
CA ALA A 187 0.03 9.83 -20.04
C ALA A 187 -0.20 8.48 -19.33
N TRP A 188 -0.58 8.52 -18.08
CA TRP A 188 -0.69 7.30 -17.25
C TRP A 188 -1.71 6.29 -17.81
N GLY A 189 -2.81 6.74 -18.44
CA GLY A 189 -3.77 5.86 -19.11
C GLY A 189 -3.15 5.10 -20.28
N ASP A 190 -2.32 5.79 -21.08
CA ASP A 190 -1.59 5.18 -22.20
C ASP A 190 -0.50 4.22 -21.69
N ALA A 191 0.17 4.56 -20.58
CA ALA A 191 1.15 3.68 -19.94
C ALA A 191 0.50 2.37 -19.47
N LEU A 192 -0.71 2.42 -18.89
CA LEU A 192 -1.47 1.23 -18.50
C LEU A 192 -1.92 0.42 -19.73
N THR A 193 -2.34 1.07 -20.81
CA THR A 193 -2.68 0.42 -22.06
C THR A 193 -1.48 -0.32 -22.65
N ARG A 194 -0.32 0.34 -22.72
CA ARG A 194 0.95 -0.26 -23.17
C ARG A 194 1.39 -1.45 -22.30
N LEU A 195 1.14 -1.38 -20.99
CA LEU A 195 1.49 -2.46 -20.07
C LEU A 195 0.76 -3.77 -20.40
N HIS A 196 -0.46 -3.68 -20.93
CA HIS A 196 -1.32 -4.82 -21.24
C HIS A 196 -1.33 -5.18 -22.73
N ALA A 197 -0.71 -4.36 -23.57
CA ALA A 197 -0.57 -4.69 -25.00
C ALA A 197 0.28 -5.97 -25.14
N PRO A 198 -0.13 -6.92 -25.99
CA PRO A 198 0.72 -8.03 -26.33
C PRO A 198 2.06 -7.49 -26.88
N PRO A 199 3.20 -8.17 -26.61
CA PRO A 199 4.46 -7.75 -27.19
C PRO A 199 4.28 -7.67 -28.71
N ALA A 200 4.64 -6.52 -29.28
CA ALA A 200 4.60 -6.37 -30.75
C ALA A 200 5.34 -7.57 -31.34
N SER A 201 4.62 -8.37 -32.14
CA SER A 201 5.20 -9.54 -32.79
C SER A 201 6.45 -9.07 -33.51
N ALA A 202 7.59 -9.61 -33.13
CA ALA A 202 8.84 -9.34 -33.84
C ALA A 202 8.59 -9.66 -35.29
N GLU A 203 8.65 -8.67 -36.18
CA GLU A 203 8.58 -8.90 -37.62
C GLU A 203 9.62 -9.98 -37.93
N PRO A 204 9.23 -11.04 -38.69
CA PRO A 204 10.19 -12.02 -39.12
C PRO A 204 11.25 -11.28 -39.97
N ARG A 205 12.48 -11.27 -39.52
CA ARG A 205 13.64 -10.79 -40.31
C ARG A 205 13.59 -11.56 -41.60
N ALA A 206 13.21 -10.86 -42.71
CA ALA A 206 13.35 -11.39 -44.06
C ALA A 206 14.85 -11.71 -44.26
N THR A 207 15.14 -12.98 -44.47
CA THR A 207 16.41 -13.51 -44.98
C THR A 207 16.52 -13.29 -46.45
#